data_1b5f58a1495944f4806b71d2e7871a85
#
_entry.id   1b5f58a1495944f4806b71d2e7871a85
#
_cell.length_a   1.000
_cell.length_b   1.000
_cell.length_c   1.000
_cell.angle_alpha   90.00
_cell.angle_beta   90.00
_cell.angle_gamma   90.00
#
_symmetry.space_group_name_H-M   'P 1'
#
loop_
_entity.id
_entity.type
_entity.pdbx_description
1 polymer ?
#
loop_
_entity_poly.entity_id
_entity_poly.type
_entity_poly.pdbx_seq_one_letter_code
_entity_poly.pdbx_strand_id
1 'polypeptide(L)'
;MPTNPEVDAWFADYEHPVKDAMERVRSIILEDERMTETIKWKSPTFMYEGNMASFNPRTKAHVSLMFHTGASIAGKHPRLEGGGDTARYMRFADLAEVEDAADEIRAVVAAWCAGTR
;
A
#
# COMPACT_ATOMS: atom_id res chain seq x y z
N MET A 1 -13.55 10.23 -1.16
CA MET A 1 -12.82 9.17 -1.88
C MET A 1 -13.68 7.93 -2.00
N PRO A 2 -13.86 7.44 -3.20
CA PRO A 2 -14.63 6.22 -3.35
C PRO A 2 -13.84 5.02 -2.85
N THR A 3 -14.42 4.27 -1.93
CA THR A 3 -13.83 3.00 -1.49
C THR A 3 -14.59 1.86 -2.15
N ASN A 4 -13.95 0.70 -2.22
CA ASN A 4 -14.58 -0.50 -2.75
C ASN A 4 -15.30 -1.23 -1.60
N PRO A 5 -16.62 -1.49 -1.73
CA PRO A 5 -17.34 -2.17 -0.66
C PRO A 5 -16.78 -3.53 -0.28
N GLU A 6 -16.20 -4.25 -1.24
CA GLU A 6 -15.56 -5.54 -0.96
C GLU A 6 -14.35 -5.37 -0.05
N VAL A 7 -13.57 -4.31 -0.26
CA VAL A 7 -12.42 -4.01 0.59
C VAL A 7 -12.89 -3.51 1.95
N ASP A 8 -13.95 -2.70 1.99
CA ASP A 8 -14.54 -2.27 3.26
C ASP A 8 -14.95 -3.48 4.10
N ALA A 9 -15.59 -4.47 3.48
CA ALA A 9 -16.02 -5.69 4.17
C ALA A 9 -14.81 -6.51 4.64
N TRP A 10 -13.75 -6.55 3.83
CA TRP A 10 -12.53 -7.26 4.20
C TRP A 10 -11.94 -6.68 5.49
N PHE A 11 -11.84 -5.34 5.59
CA PHE A 11 -11.33 -4.70 6.80
C PHE A 11 -12.26 -4.89 7.99
N ALA A 12 -13.57 -4.89 7.76
CA ALA A 12 -14.53 -5.10 8.85
C ALA A 12 -14.35 -6.47 9.52
N ASP A 13 -13.97 -7.48 8.75
CA ASP A 13 -13.79 -8.85 9.25
C ASP A 13 -12.36 -9.16 9.69
N TYR A 14 -11.41 -8.30 9.36
CA TYR A 14 -9.99 -8.56 9.62
C TYR A 14 -9.62 -8.15 11.03
N GLU A 15 -8.93 -9.04 11.74
CA GLU A 15 -8.42 -8.75 13.08
C GLU A 15 -6.90 -8.75 13.04
N HIS A 16 -6.29 -7.64 13.51
CA HIS A 16 -4.85 -7.51 13.52
C HIS A 16 -4.45 -6.42 14.51
N PRO A 17 -3.32 -6.59 15.23
CA PRO A 17 -2.89 -5.59 16.23
C PRO A 17 -2.68 -4.19 15.68
N VAL A 18 -2.30 -4.07 14.40
CA VAL A 18 -2.06 -2.76 13.77
C VAL A 18 -3.02 -2.50 12.61
N LYS A 19 -4.25 -2.97 12.75
CA LYS A 19 -5.28 -2.74 11.73
C LYS A 19 -5.49 -1.25 11.46
N ASP A 20 -5.44 -0.40 12.51
CA ASP A 20 -5.56 1.04 12.36
C ASP A 20 -4.48 1.61 11.44
N ALA A 21 -3.26 1.10 11.54
CA ALA A 21 -2.16 1.52 10.67
C ALA A 21 -2.43 1.09 9.22
N MET A 22 -2.94 -0.12 9.02
CA MET A 22 -3.30 -0.59 7.66
C MET A 22 -4.40 0.27 7.06
N GLU A 23 -5.41 0.61 7.84
CA GLU A 23 -6.49 1.46 7.36
C GLU A 23 -6.00 2.87 7.02
N ARG A 24 -5.01 3.37 7.78
CA ARG A 24 -4.41 4.67 7.47
C ARG A 24 -3.62 4.64 6.16
N VAL A 25 -2.85 3.59 5.93
CA VAL A 25 -2.14 3.42 4.65
C VAL A 25 -3.14 3.42 3.49
N ARG A 26 -4.23 2.68 3.64
CA ARG A 26 -5.30 2.65 2.64
C ARG A 26 -5.82 4.05 2.35
N SER A 27 -6.12 4.83 3.39
CA SER A 27 -6.68 6.16 3.19
C SER A 27 -5.71 7.10 2.50
N ILE A 28 -4.41 7.00 2.80
CA ILE A 28 -3.39 7.83 2.16
C ILE A 28 -3.29 7.47 0.67
N ILE A 29 -3.25 6.20 0.34
CA ILE A 29 -3.17 5.76 -1.07
C ILE A 29 -4.39 6.24 -1.85
N LEU A 30 -5.57 6.14 -1.27
CA LEU A 30 -6.81 6.53 -1.95
C LEU A 30 -7.05 8.04 -2.00
N GLU A 31 -6.17 8.85 -1.41
CA GLU A 31 -6.21 10.31 -1.62
C GLU A 31 -6.00 10.65 -3.09
N ASP A 32 -5.25 9.83 -3.81
CA ASP A 32 -5.06 10.03 -5.25
C ASP A 32 -6.26 9.43 -5.98
N GLU A 33 -7.00 10.28 -6.67
CA GLU A 33 -8.26 9.89 -7.32
C GLU A 33 -8.08 8.88 -8.44
N ARG A 34 -6.86 8.72 -8.95
CA ARG A 34 -6.55 7.74 -9.99
C ARG A 34 -6.48 6.33 -9.44
N MET A 35 -6.18 6.18 -8.15
CA MET A 35 -6.03 4.85 -7.55
C MET A 35 -7.38 4.21 -7.32
N THR A 36 -7.43 2.90 -7.57
CA THR A 36 -8.59 2.07 -7.23
C THR A 36 -8.11 0.91 -6.36
N GLU A 37 -9.04 0.20 -5.75
CA GLU A 37 -8.72 -0.93 -4.89
C GLU A 37 -9.64 -2.10 -5.16
N THR A 38 -9.16 -3.30 -4.86
CA THR A 38 -9.95 -4.52 -4.95
C THR A 38 -9.33 -5.58 -4.04
N ILE A 39 -9.95 -6.74 -3.98
CA ILE A 39 -9.37 -7.89 -3.27
C ILE A 39 -8.76 -8.82 -4.32
N LYS A 40 -7.46 -9.08 -4.20
CA LYS A 40 -6.73 -10.07 -5.00
C LYS A 40 -5.86 -10.88 -4.05
N TRP A 41 -5.72 -12.16 -4.35
CA TRP A 41 -4.91 -13.03 -3.49
C TRP A 41 -5.35 -12.94 -2.03
N LYS A 42 -6.66 -12.76 -1.80
CA LYS A 42 -7.29 -12.63 -0.48
C LYS A 42 -6.82 -11.42 0.32
N SER A 43 -6.34 -10.37 -0.36
CA SER A 43 -5.79 -9.19 0.29
C SER A 43 -6.16 -7.91 -0.46
N PRO A 44 -6.30 -6.79 0.25
CA PRO A 44 -6.50 -5.50 -0.41
C PRO A 44 -5.34 -5.18 -1.34
N THR A 45 -5.68 -4.82 -2.57
CA THR A 45 -4.72 -4.52 -3.63
C THR A 45 -5.08 -3.19 -4.26
N PHE A 46 -4.09 -2.34 -4.48
CA PHE A 46 -4.26 -0.99 -5.04
C PHE A 46 -3.75 -0.99 -6.47
N MET A 47 -4.54 -0.37 -7.38
CA MET A 47 -4.30 -0.44 -8.81
C MET A 47 -4.47 0.89 -9.49
N TYR A 48 -3.64 1.13 -10.49
CA TYR A 48 -3.86 2.11 -11.55
C TYR A 48 -3.05 1.64 -12.76
N GLU A 49 -3.75 1.23 -13.81
CA GLU A 49 -3.12 0.65 -15.01
C GLU A 49 -2.17 -0.49 -14.66
N GLY A 50 -2.59 -1.31 -13.70
CA GLY A 50 -1.82 -2.43 -13.21
C GLY A 50 -1.81 -2.46 -11.70
N ASN A 51 -1.38 -3.58 -11.13
CA ASN A 51 -1.33 -3.75 -9.68
C ASN A 51 -0.13 -3.01 -9.11
N MET A 52 -0.37 -1.97 -8.30
CA MET A 52 0.71 -1.25 -7.65
C MET A 52 1.18 -1.98 -6.40
N ALA A 53 0.27 -2.24 -5.48
CA ALA A 53 0.66 -2.75 -4.16
C ALA A 53 -0.45 -3.56 -3.52
N SER A 54 -0.05 -4.52 -2.69
CA SER A 54 -0.97 -5.35 -1.90
C SER A 54 -0.46 -5.48 -0.48
N PHE A 55 -1.37 -5.52 0.50
CA PHE A 55 -1.00 -5.83 1.87
C PHE A 55 -0.65 -7.30 2.01
N ASN A 56 0.28 -7.60 2.93
CA ASN A 56 0.48 -8.96 3.41
C ASN A 56 -0.32 -9.13 4.71
N PRO A 57 -1.44 -9.84 4.69
CA PRO A 57 -2.30 -9.95 5.87
C PRO A 57 -1.80 -10.95 6.91
N ARG A 58 -0.71 -11.62 6.64
CA ARG A 58 -0.19 -12.69 7.50
C ARG A 58 0.90 -12.23 8.46
N THR A 59 1.26 -10.96 8.44
CA THR A 59 2.24 -10.43 9.39
C THR A 59 1.64 -10.45 10.79
N LYS A 60 2.50 -10.62 11.81
CA LYS A 60 2.01 -10.81 13.18
C LYS A 60 1.73 -9.50 13.89
N ALA A 61 2.61 -8.51 13.75
CA ALA A 61 2.50 -7.29 14.54
C ALA A 61 2.99 -6.05 13.79
N HIS A 62 3.06 -6.11 12.46
CA HIS A 62 3.45 -4.94 11.67
C HIS A 62 2.68 -4.93 10.36
N VAL A 63 2.66 -3.77 9.70
CA VAL A 63 2.09 -3.63 8.36
C VAL A 63 3.18 -3.94 7.33
N SER A 64 2.86 -4.77 6.34
CA SER A 64 3.74 -5.00 5.20
C SER A 64 2.95 -4.74 3.92
N LEU A 65 3.45 -3.84 3.10
CA LEU A 65 2.84 -3.48 1.83
C LEU A 65 3.84 -3.81 0.73
N MET A 66 3.48 -4.76 -0.14
CA MET A 66 4.33 -5.17 -1.25
C MET A 66 3.97 -4.40 -2.50
N PHE A 67 4.96 -3.71 -3.07
CA PHE A 67 4.84 -3.05 -4.37
C PHE A 67 5.35 -4.02 -5.43
N HIS A 68 4.43 -4.57 -6.24
CA HIS A 68 4.72 -5.68 -7.15
C HIS A 68 5.86 -5.40 -8.12
N THR A 69 5.94 -4.17 -8.60
CA THR A 69 7.03 -3.74 -9.48
C THR A 69 7.70 -2.49 -8.94
N GLY A 70 7.88 -2.44 -7.61
CA GLY A 70 8.42 -1.28 -6.92
C GLY A 70 9.81 -0.86 -7.41
N ALA A 71 10.59 -1.81 -7.91
CA ALA A 71 11.92 -1.51 -8.44
C ALA A 71 11.88 -0.55 -9.63
N SER A 72 10.75 -0.48 -10.34
CA SER A 72 10.62 0.38 -11.52
C SER A 72 10.01 1.74 -11.21
N ILE A 73 9.61 1.98 -9.96
CA ILE A 73 9.03 3.27 -9.58
C ILE A 73 10.13 4.32 -9.50
N ALA A 74 9.94 5.44 -10.22
CA ALA A 74 10.95 6.49 -10.29
C ALA A 74 11.07 7.24 -8.98
N GLY A 75 12.27 7.77 -8.73
CA GLY A 75 12.55 8.60 -7.56
C GLY A 75 13.25 7.83 -6.45
N LYS A 76 13.61 8.57 -5.41
CA LYS A 76 14.23 7.97 -4.23
C LYS A 76 13.18 7.83 -3.15
N HIS A 77 12.97 6.60 -2.73
CA HIS A 77 11.98 6.29 -1.70
C HIS A 77 12.66 5.40 -0.66
N PRO A 78 13.28 6.00 0.37
CA PRO A 78 14.09 5.24 1.34
C PRO A 78 13.37 4.11 2.03
N ARG A 79 12.04 4.22 2.19
CA ARG A 79 11.26 3.16 2.85
C ARG A 79 10.91 2.00 1.92
N LEU A 80 11.13 2.14 0.62
CA LEU A 80 10.98 1.02 -0.31
C LEU A 80 12.19 0.12 -0.20
N GLU A 81 12.01 -1.05 0.41
CA GLU A 81 13.07 -1.99 0.72
C GLU A 81 13.02 -3.21 -0.19
N GLY A 82 14.15 -3.82 -0.38
CA GLY A 82 14.27 -5.05 -1.13
C GLY A 82 15.43 -5.02 -2.11
N GLY A 83 15.81 -6.17 -2.61
CA GLY A 83 16.97 -6.31 -3.48
C GLY A 83 16.72 -7.05 -4.78
N GLY A 84 15.48 -7.45 -5.03
CA GLY A 84 15.14 -8.18 -6.25
C GLY A 84 14.97 -7.26 -7.46
N ASP A 85 14.64 -7.86 -8.59
CA ASP A 85 14.49 -7.13 -9.85
C ASP A 85 13.15 -6.41 -9.98
N THR A 86 12.14 -6.82 -9.21
CA THR A 86 10.79 -6.29 -9.37
C THR A 86 10.18 -5.78 -8.07
N ALA A 87 10.02 -6.62 -7.06
CA ALA A 87 9.26 -6.27 -5.87
C ALA A 87 10.02 -5.38 -4.90
N ARG A 88 9.30 -4.48 -4.24
CA ARG A 88 9.79 -3.69 -3.11
C ARG A 88 8.74 -3.70 -2.03
N TYR A 89 9.14 -3.42 -0.80
CA TYR A 89 8.26 -3.48 0.36
C TYR A 89 8.37 -2.23 1.20
N MET A 90 7.23 -1.79 1.76
CA MET A 90 7.22 -0.84 2.87
C MET A 90 6.69 -1.54 4.10
N ARG A 91 7.33 -1.33 5.25
CA ARG A 91 6.92 -1.91 6.52
C ARG A 91 6.75 -0.82 7.55
N PHE A 92 5.70 -0.95 8.37
CA PHE A 92 5.39 0.02 9.41
C PHE A 92 5.06 -0.73 10.69
N ALA A 93 5.72 -0.35 11.78
CA ALA A 93 5.52 -1.01 13.07
C ALA A 93 4.17 -0.64 13.69
N ASP A 94 3.69 0.58 13.43
CA ASP A 94 2.45 1.09 14.04
C ASP A 94 1.94 2.32 13.28
N LEU A 95 0.83 2.88 13.78
CA LEU A 95 0.21 4.05 13.17
C LEU A 95 1.14 5.26 13.13
N ALA A 96 1.92 5.47 14.20
CA ALA A 96 2.84 6.61 14.25
C ALA A 96 3.86 6.54 13.11
N GLU A 97 4.37 5.35 12.81
CA GLU A 97 5.32 5.18 11.72
C GLU A 97 4.67 5.43 10.36
N VAL A 98 3.41 5.05 10.20
CA VAL A 98 2.67 5.36 8.97
C VAL A 98 2.54 6.87 8.80
N GLU A 99 2.22 7.60 9.86
CA GLU A 99 2.10 9.05 9.78
C GLU A 99 3.43 9.71 9.42
N ASP A 100 4.54 9.20 9.97
CA ASP A 100 5.86 9.71 9.63
C ASP A 100 6.21 9.47 8.16
N ALA A 101 5.67 8.42 7.58
CA ALA A 101 5.94 8.03 6.19
C ALA A 101 4.89 8.54 5.21
N ALA A 102 3.87 9.24 5.67
CA ALA A 102 2.71 9.59 4.83
C ALA A 102 3.10 10.30 3.54
N ASP A 103 4.02 11.27 3.62
CA ASP A 103 4.45 12.01 2.42
C ASP A 103 5.22 11.12 1.45
N GLU A 104 5.99 10.16 1.96
CA GLU A 104 6.69 9.22 1.09
C GLU A 104 5.71 8.27 0.40
N ILE A 105 4.68 7.82 1.12
CA ILE A 105 3.62 7.00 0.51
C ILE A 105 2.95 7.79 -0.62
N ARG A 106 2.61 9.06 -0.38
CA ARG A 106 2.00 9.92 -1.39
C ARG A 106 2.92 10.09 -2.61
N ALA A 107 4.21 10.24 -2.36
CA ALA A 107 5.19 10.39 -3.45
C ALA A 107 5.30 9.14 -4.30
N VAL A 108 5.28 7.96 -3.68
CA VAL A 108 5.32 6.69 -4.41
C VAL A 108 4.07 6.52 -5.25
N VAL A 109 2.90 6.82 -4.69
CA VAL A 109 1.63 6.73 -5.43
C VAL A 109 1.65 7.66 -6.64
N ALA A 110 2.10 8.90 -6.45
CA ALA A 110 2.19 9.88 -7.54
C ALA A 110 3.16 9.40 -8.64
N ALA A 111 4.30 8.85 -8.25
CA ALA A 111 5.27 8.33 -9.20
C ALA A 111 4.70 7.16 -10.00
N TRP A 112 3.97 6.26 -9.35
CA TRP A 112 3.31 5.16 -10.03
C TRP A 112 2.31 5.68 -11.06
N CYS A 113 1.44 6.59 -10.65
CA CYS A 113 0.39 7.13 -11.51
C CYS A 113 0.93 7.99 -12.65
N ALA A 114 2.15 8.52 -12.51
CA ALA A 114 2.79 9.30 -13.58
C ALA A 114 3.27 8.44 -14.75
N GLY A 115 3.17 7.12 -14.64
CA GLY A 115 3.48 6.25 -15.78
C GLY A 115 4.93 5.87 -15.93
N THR A 116 5.66 5.84 -14.83
CA THR A 116 7.09 5.48 -14.86
C THR A 116 7.31 3.98 -14.67
N ARG A 117 6.30 3.21 -14.95
CA ARG A 117 6.33 1.77 -14.83
C ARG A 117 7.10 1.12 -15.99
#